data_a67ceb74cf4c0f05c993e85bb9986c18
#
_entry.id   a67ceb74cf4c0f05c993e85bb9986c18
#
_cell.length_a   1.000
_cell.length_b   1.000
_cell.length_c   1.000
_cell.angle_alpha   90.00
_cell.angle_beta   90.00
_cell.angle_gamma   90.00
#
_symmetry.space_group_name_H-M   'P 1'
#
loop_
_entity.id
_entity.type
_entity.pdbx_description
1 polymer ?
#
loop_
_entity_poly.entity_id
_entity_poly.type
_entity_poly.pdbx_seq_one_letter_code
_entity_poly.pdbx_strand_id
1 'polypeptide(L)'
;MKKSIIVVILLLIVCGSNAQQEKGITGFKSWLNNWTEFKPNKMVYNDVSQILTGNITINTKLFKRNVYLLQGNVYLTNNAVLTIEPGTVIIGDSESKASLIITKGSSIIAEGLETDPIVFTSSKAVKKAGDWGGIIILSDAPINKFGNLASVNFDTDFSLSSYGGNNPESNSGILKFVRIEYAGAKIKGLDNFNGLLLAGVGKKSVFENVMVSYCAGDSFEILGGEVNLSKVISFKSSSDDYKFNFGTQCHIENSLAIRSSYLTNTAGSRCLNVRSYDRKEEIDFNKKQTFVTARNLTLVNNSENVKADIESGLIKEGVFVAEDATIDFKKSVISGFNPAILLDKEIVVNDENLKKIKLEQMYFNLCNGNIFVENNSNNGDLESWYGNAAFANVYSKAENSETFIDFMNDKRPDFRLRIAGITISNDE
;
A
#
# COMPACT_ATOMS: atom_id res chain seq x y z
N MET A 1 -30.03 -40.20 26.18
CA MET A 1 -30.31 -38.79 26.14
C MET A 1 -29.23 -37.90 26.78
N LYS A 2 -28.79 -38.12 28.05
CA LYS A 2 -27.76 -37.26 28.67
C LYS A 2 -26.40 -37.24 27.94
N LYS A 3 -25.94 -38.38 27.40
CA LYS A 3 -24.66 -38.43 26.64
C LYS A 3 -24.73 -37.69 25.27
N SER A 4 -25.91 -37.71 24.61
CA SER A 4 -26.11 -36.99 23.34
C SER A 4 -26.17 -35.47 23.54
N ILE A 5 -26.69 -35.01 24.67
CA ILE A 5 -26.74 -33.57 25.01
C ILE A 5 -25.31 -33.04 25.27
N ILE A 6 -24.47 -33.84 25.97
CA ILE A 6 -23.06 -33.45 26.24
C ILE A 6 -22.26 -33.34 24.94
N VAL A 7 -22.47 -34.23 23.98
CA VAL A 7 -21.81 -34.18 22.65
C VAL A 7 -22.25 -32.95 21.86
N VAL A 8 -23.54 -32.60 21.89
CA VAL A 8 -24.05 -31.39 21.22
C VAL A 8 -23.51 -30.12 21.88
N ILE A 9 -23.40 -30.07 23.21
CA ILE A 9 -22.82 -28.94 23.93
C ILE A 9 -21.31 -28.82 23.64
N LEU A 10 -20.56 -29.93 23.58
CA LEU A 10 -19.16 -29.94 23.18
C LEU A 10 -18.95 -29.50 21.72
N LEU A 11 -19.82 -29.93 20.80
CA LEU A 11 -19.81 -29.47 19.42
C LEU A 11 -20.13 -27.98 19.28
N LEU A 12 -21.07 -27.45 20.07
CA LEU A 12 -21.38 -26.01 20.10
C LEU A 12 -20.23 -25.17 20.68
N ILE A 13 -19.51 -25.69 21.69
CA ILE A 13 -18.34 -25.02 22.24
C ILE A 13 -17.17 -24.99 21.21
N VAL A 14 -16.97 -26.08 20.47
CA VAL A 14 -15.95 -26.15 19.40
C VAL A 14 -16.30 -25.25 18.21
N CYS A 15 -17.58 -25.12 17.86
CA CYS A 15 -18.02 -24.18 16.83
C CYS A 15 -17.94 -22.71 17.29
N GLY A 16 -18.11 -22.44 18.59
CA GLY A 16 -17.99 -21.08 19.16
C GLY A 16 -16.56 -20.58 19.24
N SER A 17 -15.55 -21.47 19.34
CA SER A 17 -14.14 -21.08 19.44
C SER A 17 -13.49 -20.68 18.11
N ASN A 18 -14.15 -20.90 16.95
CA ASN A 18 -13.64 -20.50 15.65
C ASN A 18 -14.22 -19.19 15.10
N ALA A 19 -15.04 -18.49 15.89
CA ALA A 19 -15.66 -17.24 15.48
C ALA A 19 -14.87 -15.98 15.88
N GLN A 20 -13.62 -16.13 16.32
CA GLN A 20 -12.78 -14.96 16.59
C GLN A 20 -12.39 -14.33 15.26
N GLN A 21 -13.00 -13.18 14.95
CA GLN A 21 -12.75 -12.46 13.72
C GLN A 21 -11.29 -12.04 13.66
N GLU A 22 -10.53 -12.62 12.74
CA GLU A 22 -9.17 -12.22 12.46
C GLU A 22 -9.14 -10.77 11.97
N LYS A 23 -8.47 -9.91 12.71
CA LYS A 23 -8.22 -8.50 12.35
C LYS A 23 -6.75 -8.30 11.98
N GLY A 24 -6.48 -7.39 11.06
CA GLY A 24 -5.14 -7.21 10.51
C GLY A 24 -4.77 -8.30 9.51
N ILE A 25 -3.49 -8.38 9.16
CA ILE A 25 -3.00 -9.43 8.26
C ILE A 25 -3.26 -10.82 8.85
N THR A 26 -3.69 -11.75 8.01
CA THR A 26 -4.17 -13.07 8.41
C THR A 26 -3.44 -14.19 7.67
N GLY A 27 -3.62 -15.41 8.15
CA GLY A 27 -3.11 -16.64 7.54
C GLY A 27 -2.55 -17.62 8.58
N PHE A 28 -2.73 -18.91 8.36
CA PHE A 28 -2.24 -19.96 9.25
C PHE A 28 -0.71 -19.94 9.42
N LYS A 29 0.00 -19.63 8.32
CA LYS A 29 1.44 -19.32 8.33
C LYS A 29 1.62 -17.87 7.89
N SER A 30 2.67 -17.20 8.36
CA SER A 30 3.00 -15.88 7.88
C SER A 30 3.32 -15.96 6.38
N TRP A 31 2.49 -15.31 5.56
CA TRP A 31 2.72 -15.18 4.11
C TRP A 31 3.89 -14.25 3.77
N LEU A 32 4.46 -13.59 4.78
CA LEU A 32 5.66 -12.76 4.67
C LEU A 32 6.94 -13.60 4.48
N ASN A 33 6.91 -14.91 4.79
CA ASN A 33 8.12 -15.75 4.78
C ASN A 33 8.64 -15.95 3.34
N ASN A 34 9.96 -16.12 3.28
CA ASN A 34 10.78 -16.53 2.13
C ASN A 34 10.96 -15.48 1.03
N TRP A 35 9.94 -14.72 0.63
CA TRP A 35 10.04 -13.77 -0.47
C TRP A 35 10.31 -12.33 -0.04
N THR A 36 9.98 -11.95 1.19
CA THR A 36 10.22 -10.59 1.72
C THR A 36 11.65 -10.41 2.21
N GLU A 37 12.13 -9.16 2.22
CA GLU A 37 13.43 -8.79 2.79
C GLU A 37 13.33 -7.46 3.53
N PHE A 38 13.46 -7.49 4.85
CA PHE A 38 13.38 -6.32 5.71
C PHE A 38 14.74 -5.67 5.98
N LYS A 39 15.83 -6.31 5.53
CA LYS A 39 17.21 -5.79 5.58
C LYS A 39 17.89 -5.85 4.20
N PRO A 40 17.30 -5.23 3.15
CA PRO A 40 17.81 -5.34 1.78
C PRO A 40 19.21 -4.78 1.60
N ASN A 41 19.68 -3.92 2.52
CA ASN A 41 21.06 -3.41 2.53
C ASN A 41 22.13 -4.49 2.83
N LYS A 42 21.73 -5.66 3.31
CA LYS A 42 22.63 -6.81 3.53
C LYS A 42 22.68 -7.77 2.35
N MET A 43 21.83 -7.56 1.36
CA MET A 43 21.78 -8.42 0.18
C MET A 43 22.89 -8.06 -0.80
N VAL A 44 23.59 -9.10 -1.28
CA VAL A 44 24.64 -8.97 -2.32
C VAL A 44 24.12 -9.69 -3.56
N TYR A 45 24.19 -9.03 -4.70
CA TYR A 45 23.81 -9.56 -5.99
C TYR A 45 25.05 -9.70 -6.89
N ASN A 46 24.96 -10.54 -7.91
CA ASN A 46 26.02 -10.68 -8.91
C ASN A 46 26.21 -9.38 -9.70
N ASP A 47 27.34 -9.25 -10.38
CA ASP A 47 27.64 -8.12 -11.25
C ASP A 47 26.67 -8.02 -12.41
N VAL A 48 26.44 -6.79 -12.88
CA VAL A 48 25.63 -6.50 -14.07
C VAL A 48 26.20 -7.19 -15.29
N SER A 49 25.35 -7.93 -16.00
CA SER A 49 25.73 -8.64 -17.23
C SER A 49 25.03 -8.11 -18.49
N GLN A 50 23.94 -7.37 -18.34
CA GLN A 50 23.14 -6.80 -19.41
C GLN A 50 22.65 -5.40 -19.06
N ILE A 51 22.52 -4.52 -20.08
CA ILE A 51 21.98 -3.16 -19.89
C ILE A 51 20.67 -3.06 -20.67
N LEU A 52 19.65 -2.49 -20.01
CA LEU A 52 18.38 -2.11 -20.62
C LEU A 52 18.31 -0.57 -20.67
N THR A 53 18.11 -0.02 -21.85
CA THR A 53 18.03 1.43 -22.07
C THR A 53 17.06 1.78 -23.19
N GLY A 54 16.48 2.97 -23.16
CA GLY A 54 15.58 3.48 -24.20
C GLY A 54 14.29 2.67 -24.33
N ASN A 55 13.86 2.40 -25.59
CA ASN A 55 12.56 1.81 -25.88
C ASN A 55 12.67 0.31 -26.19
N ILE A 56 11.95 -0.50 -25.42
CA ILE A 56 11.71 -1.93 -25.70
C ILE A 56 10.42 -2.02 -26.52
N THR A 57 10.54 -2.26 -27.83
CA THR A 57 9.42 -2.22 -28.78
C THR A 57 8.94 -3.58 -29.24
N ILE A 58 9.56 -4.66 -28.76
CA ILE A 58 9.25 -6.06 -29.09
C ILE A 58 9.15 -6.89 -27.81
N ASN A 59 8.45 -8.00 -27.89
CA ASN A 59 8.36 -8.94 -26.77
C ASN A 59 9.77 -9.36 -26.34
N THR A 60 10.07 -9.13 -25.06
CA THR A 60 11.40 -9.33 -24.49
C THR A 60 11.31 -10.18 -23.24
N LYS A 61 12.25 -11.11 -23.08
CA LYS A 61 12.37 -11.96 -21.90
C LYS A 61 13.67 -11.71 -21.15
N LEU A 62 13.56 -11.45 -19.85
CA LEU A 62 14.70 -11.35 -18.94
C LEU A 62 14.89 -12.70 -18.22
N PHE A 63 16.13 -13.20 -18.24
CA PHE A 63 16.49 -14.51 -17.70
C PHE A 63 17.18 -14.39 -16.35
N LYS A 64 16.84 -15.27 -15.38
CA LYS A 64 17.44 -15.32 -14.06
C LYS A 64 18.98 -15.39 -14.04
N ARG A 65 19.59 -16.02 -15.05
CA ARG A 65 21.06 -16.12 -15.18
C ARG A 65 21.78 -14.79 -15.36
N ASN A 66 21.06 -13.72 -15.72
CA ASN A 66 21.59 -12.40 -15.95
C ASN A 66 21.17 -11.44 -14.85
N VAL A 67 22.00 -10.44 -14.56
CA VAL A 67 21.67 -9.25 -13.81
C VAL A 67 21.56 -8.09 -14.77
N TYR A 68 20.45 -7.37 -14.73
CA TYR A 68 20.12 -6.29 -15.65
C TYR A 68 20.27 -4.93 -14.99
N LEU A 69 20.91 -3.99 -15.69
CA LEU A 69 20.96 -2.57 -15.31
C LEU A 69 19.93 -1.79 -16.13
N LEU A 70 18.99 -1.14 -15.46
CA LEU A 70 18.17 -0.10 -16.08
C LEU A 70 18.99 1.19 -16.13
N GLN A 71 19.13 1.80 -17.30
CA GLN A 71 19.84 3.05 -17.46
C GLN A 71 18.94 4.09 -18.14
N GLY A 72 18.71 5.20 -17.46
CA GLY A 72 17.71 6.20 -17.85
C GLY A 72 16.28 5.68 -17.77
N ASN A 73 15.35 6.36 -18.42
CA ASN A 73 13.98 5.89 -18.55
C ASN A 73 13.91 4.78 -19.60
N VAL A 74 13.53 3.57 -19.17
CA VAL A 74 13.32 2.41 -20.02
C VAL A 74 11.83 2.24 -20.27
N TYR A 75 11.39 2.41 -21.52
CA TYR A 75 9.99 2.35 -21.91
C TYR A 75 9.67 1.02 -22.59
N LEU A 76 8.64 0.36 -22.13
CA LEU A 76 8.02 -0.75 -22.83
C LEU A 76 6.88 -0.19 -23.69
N THR A 77 7.00 -0.25 -25.00
CA THR A 77 6.10 0.41 -25.97
C THR A 77 5.62 -0.56 -27.05
N ASN A 78 4.78 -0.06 -27.95
CA ASN A 78 4.34 -0.81 -29.14
C ASN A 78 3.64 -2.15 -28.81
N ASN A 79 2.82 -2.16 -27.74
CA ASN A 79 2.11 -3.34 -27.24
C ASN A 79 3.04 -4.53 -26.92
N ALA A 80 4.31 -4.26 -26.67
CA ALA A 80 5.27 -5.29 -26.30
C ALA A 80 4.99 -5.87 -24.93
N VAL A 81 5.42 -7.11 -24.71
CA VAL A 81 5.35 -7.82 -23.43
C VAL A 81 6.76 -8.01 -22.88
N LEU A 82 7.00 -7.52 -21.66
CA LEU A 82 8.23 -7.79 -20.92
C LEU A 82 7.99 -8.94 -19.96
N THR A 83 8.60 -10.09 -20.20
CA THR A 83 8.53 -11.26 -19.33
C THR A 83 9.80 -11.38 -18.50
N ILE A 84 9.67 -11.51 -17.18
CA ILE A 84 10.81 -11.62 -16.25
C ILE A 84 10.74 -12.96 -15.53
N GLU A 85 11.79 -13.76 -15.65
CA GLU A 85 11.87 -15.06 -14.94
C GLU A 85 11.95 -14.89 -13.43
N PRO A 86 11.37 -15.84 -12.65
CA PRO A 86 11.55 -15.87 -11.19
C PRO A 86 13.02 -15.78 -10.79
N GLY A 87 13.32 -15.01 -9.73
CA GLY A 87 14.66 -14.83 -9.20
C GLY A 87 15.57 -13.88 -10.02
N THR A 88 15.06 -13.22 -11.06
CA THR A 88 15.83 -12.22 -11.81
C THR A 88 16.06 -10.97 -10.96
N VAL A 89 17.27 -10.42 -11.06
CA VAL A 89 17.67 -9.16 -10.42
C VAL A 89 17.78 -8.05 -11.47
N ILE A 90 17.09 -6.94 -11.22
CA ILE A 90 17.11 -5.72 -12.03
C ILE A 90 17.61 -4.58 -11.14
N ILE A 91 18.65 -3.92 -11.57
CA ILE A 91 19.33 -2.84 -10.85
C ILE A 91 18.98 -1.53 -11.53
N GLY A 92 18.37 -0.59 -10.79
CA GLY A 92 18.14 0.77 -11.27
C GLY A 92 19.42 1.61 -11.14
N ASP A 93 19.89 2.17 -12.23
CA ASP A 93 21.04 3.06 -12.22
C ASP A 93 20.70 4.37 -11.48
N SER A 94 21.48 4.66 -10.46
CA SER A 94 21.27 5.81 -9.58
C SER A 94 21.72 7.14 -10.20
N GLU A 95 22.68 7.13 -11.10
CA GLU A 95 23.19 8.35 -11.73
C GLU A 95 22.17 8.92 -12.72
N SER A 96 21.54 8.05 -13.50
CA SER A 96 20.47 8.41 -14.44
C SER A 96 19.09 8.43 -13.80
N LYS A 97 18.94 8.10 -12.51
CA LYS A 97 17.64 7.94 -11.81
C LYS A 97 16.68 7.04 -12.58
N ALA A 98 17.20 5.94 -13.08
CA ALA A 98 16.52 5.04 -14.00
C ALA A 98 15.12 4.67 -13.56
N SER A 99 14.18 4.56 -14.50
CA SER A 99 12.80 4.12 -14.29
C SER A 99 12.41 3.07 -15.31
N LEU A 100 11.52 2.14 -14.93
CA LEU A 100 10.87 1.22 -15.88
C LEU A 100 9.43 1.68 -16.11
N ILE A 101 9.09 2.02 -17.36
CA ILE A 101 7.79 2.59 -17.71
C ILE A 101 7.08 1.67 -18.70
N ILE A 102 5.97 1.09 -18.26
CA ILE A 102 5.09 0.27 -19.09
C ILE A 102 4.03 1.21 -19.66
N THR A 103 4.05 1.46 -20.95
CA THR A 103 3.13 2.39 -21.62
C THR A 103 1.81 1.71 -21.99
N LYS A 104 0.81 2.51 -22.31
CA LYS A 104 -0.52 2.01 -22.72
C LYS A 104 -0.42 0.95 -23.81
N GLY A 105 -1.15 -0.14 -23.64
CA GLY A 105 -1.17 -1.28 -24.55
C GLY A 105 -0.06 -2.31 -24.32
N SER A 106 1.04 -1.91 -23.66
CA SER A 106 2.12 -2.85 -23.29
C SER A 106 1.84 -3.50 -21.93
N SER A 107 2.51 -4.62 -21.64
CA SER A 107 2.30 -5.34 -20.39
C SER A 107 3.58 -5.96 -19.84
N ILE A 108 3.66 -6.07 -18.52
CA ILE A 108 4.75 -6.73 -17.78
C ILE A 108 4.27 -8.05 -17.17
N ILE A 109 5.03 -9.12 -17.34
CA ILE A 109 4.82 -10.40 -16.69
C ILE A 109 6.04 -10.66 -15.78
N ALA A 110 5.93 -10.22 -14.55
CA ALA A 110 6.93 -10.39 -13.51
C ALA A 110 6.34 -11.31 -12.42
N GLU A 111 6.27 -12.60 -12.74
CA GLU A 111 5.72 -13.64 -11.88
C GLU A 111 6.86 -14.41 -11.22
N GLY A 112 7.33 -13.88 -10.08
CA GLY A 112 8.31 -14.55 -9.24
C GLY A 112 7.73 -15.75 -8.49
N LEU A 113 8.55 -16.37 -7.66
CA LEU A 113 8.16 -17.45 -6.76
C LEU A 113 8.47 -17.05 -5.31
N GLU A 114 7.80 -17.65 -4.35
CA GLU A 114 8.06 -17.44 -2.93
C GLU A 114 9.54 -17.66 -2.58
N THR A 115 10.18 -18.66 -3.18
CA THR A 115 11.61 -18.98 -2.99
C THR A 115 12.55 -18.22 -3.92
N ASP A 116 12.04 -17.66 -5.00
CA ASP A 116 12.78 -16.96 -6.05
C ASP A 116 12.05 -15.65 -6.44
N PRO A 117 11.95 -14.66 -5.55
CA PRO A 117 11.32 -13.38 -5.88
C PRO A 117 12.12 -12.62 -6.94
N ILE A 118 11.43 -11.86 -7.77
CA ILE A 118 12.04 -10.89 -8.68
C ILE A 118 12.40 -9.65 -7.88
N VAL A 119 13.60 -9.12 -8.08
CA VAL A 119 14.12 -7.99 -7.29
C VAL A 119 14.49 -6.83 -8.18
N PHE A 120 13.92 -5.66 -7.89
CA PHE A 120 14.35 -4.36 -8.41
C PHE A 120 15.04 -3.60 -7.28
N THR A 121 16.30 -3.18 -7.47
CA THR A 121 17.11 -2.57 -6.42
C THR A 121 18.04 -1.48 -6.96
N SER A 122 18.80 -0.82 -6.08
CA SER A 122 19.71 0.27 -6.40
C SER A 122 21.09 -0.21 -6.88
N SER A 123 21.73 0.55 -7.79
CA SER A 123 23.11 0.33 -8.25
C SER A 123 24.18 0.74 -7.23
N LYS A 124 23.82 1.46 -6.16
CA LYS A 124 24.79 1.95 -5.18
C LYS A 124 25.27 0.85 -4.24
N ALA A 125 26.55 0.93 -3.85
CA ALA A 125 27.10 0.07 -2.81
C ALA A 125 26.44 0.36 -1.44
N VAL A 126 26.31 1.65 -1.08
CA VAL A 126 25.54 2.10 0.09
C VAL A 126 24.19 2.62 -0.40
N LYS A 127 23.19 1.77 -0.32
CA LYS A 127 21.84 2.02 -0.83
C LYS A 127 21.05 2.96 0.07
N LYS A 128 20.28 3.87 -0.54
CA LYS A 128 19.41 4.84 0.16
C LYS A 128 18.08 4.98 -0.56
N ALA A 129 17.04 5.34 0.16
CA ALA A 129 15.76 5.74 -0.41
C ALA A 129 15.95 6.83 -1.48
N GLY A 130 15.34 6.66 -2.64
CA GLY A 130 15.45 7.59 -3.76
C GLY A 130 16.68 7.40 -4.65
N ASP A 131 17.38 6.30 -4.58
CA ASP A 131 18.55 6.04 -5.43
C ASP A 131 18.17 5.92 -6.91
N TRP A 132 16.99 5.38 -7.25
CA TRP A 132 16.49 5.22 -8.61
C TRP A 132 15.00 5.57 -8.69
N GLY A 133 14.45 5.67 -9.90
CA GLY A 133 13.07 6.12 -10.09
C GLY A 133 12.05 5.18 -9.49
N GLY A 134 11.83 4.04 -10.10
CA GLY A 134 10.79 3.07 -9.73
C GLY A 134 10.13 2.45 -10.96
N ILE A 135 8.94 1.88 -10.76
CA ILE A 135 8.14 1.24 -11.80
C ILE A 135 6.87 2.05 -12.03
N ILE A 136 6.59 2.40 -13.27
CA ILE A 136 5.39 3.14 -13.70
C ILE A 136 4.63 2.28 -14.69
N ILE A 137 3.34 2.05 -14.43
CA ILE A 137 2.43 1.32 -15.32
C ILE A 137 1.29 2.25 -15.73
N LEU A 138 1.23 2.56 -17.01
CA LEU A 138 0.24 3.43 -17.63
C LEU A 138 -0.73 2.60 -18.46
N SER A 139 -2.04 2.81 -18.29
CA SER A 139 -3.05 2.04 -19.00
C SER A 139 -4.27 2.89 -19.37
N ASP A 140 -5.34 2.26 -19.85
CA ASP A 140 -6.49 2.90 -20.48
C ASP A 140 -7.80 2.70 -19.71
N ALA A 141 -7.75 2.34 -18.41
CA ALA A 141 -8.93 2.30 -17.57
C ALA A 141 -9.41 3.72 -17.20
N PRO A 142 -10.70 3.89 -16.84
CA PRO A 142 -11.29 5.18 -16.55
C PRO A 142 -10.65 5.92 -15.38
N ILE A 143 -10.59 7.24 -15.50
CA ILE A 143 -10.22 8.17 -14.43
C ILE A 143 -11.31 9.25 -14.30
N ASN A 144 -11.35 9.99 -13.20
CA ASN A 144 -12.40 11.01 -13.00
C ASN A 144 -12.05 12.41 -13.55
N LYS A 145 -10.91 12.58 -14.22
CA LYS A 145 -10.57 13.85 -14.88
C LYS A 145 -11.44 14.11 -16.10
N PHE A 146 -11.66 15.40 -16.42
CA PHE A 146 -12.29 15.79 -17.68
C PHE A 146 -11.54 15.16 -18.87
N GLY A 147 -12.29 14.75 -19.89
CA GLY A 147 -11.72 14.06 -21.06
C GLY A 147 -11.24 12.62 -20.80
N ASN A 148 -11.28 12.16 -19.56
CA ASN A 148 -10.88 10.79 -19.19
C ASN A 148 -9.42 10.42 -19.56
N LEU A 149 -8.55 11.43 -19.65
CA LEU A 149 -7.16 11.30 -20.04
C LEU A 149 -6.29 12.23 -19.18
N ALA A 150 -5.14 11.76 -18.78
CA ALA A 150 -4.12 12.55 -18.10
C ALA A 150 -2.73 12.09 -18.49
N SER A 151 -1.70 12.81 -18.06
CA SER A 151 -0.31 12.41 -18.18
C SER A 151 0.37 12.46 -16.83
N VAL A 152 1.31 11.56 -16.60
CA VAL A 152 2.16 11.63 -15.40
C VAL A 152 3.14 12.79 -15.55
N ASN A 153 3.37 13.50 -14.44
CA ASN A 153 4.25 14.67 -14.41
C ASN A 153 5.60 14.31 -13.79
N PHE A 154 6.29 13.36 -14.42
CA PHE A 154 7.66 13.03 -14.09
C PHE A 154 8.58 13.46 -15.24
N ASP A 155 9.89 13.34 -15.08
CA ASP A 155 10.88 13.57 -16.14
C ASP A 155 10.84 12.43 -17.18
N THR A 156 9.70 12.33 -17.88
CA THR A 156 9.38 11.28 -18.84
C THR A 156 9.05 11.88 -20.20
N ASP A 157 9.16 11.07 -21.26
CA ASP A 157 8.70 11.47 -22.59
C ASP A 157 7.18 11.73 -22.55
N PHE A 158 6.78 12.96 -22.84
CA PHE A 158 5.39 13.37 -22.80
C PHE A 158 4.49 12.54 -23.73
N SER A 159 4.99 12.12 -24.88
CA SER A 159 4.25 11.29 -25.84
C SER A 159 3.96 9.88 -25.30
N LEU A 160 4.74 9.41 -24.32
CA LEU A 160 4.64 8.08 -23.70
C LEU A 160 4.11 8.10 -22.26
N SER A 161 3.73 9.29 -21.75
CA SER A 161 3.36 9.51 -20.35
C SER A 161 1.85 9.48 -20.10
N SER A 162 1.01 9.33 -21.12
CA SER A 162 -0.45 9.42 -21.01
C SER A 162 -1.09 8.17 -20.42
N TYR A 163 -2.15 8.36 -19.60
CA TYR A 163 -2.96 7.30 -19.04
C TYR A 163 -4.44 7.69 -18.99
N GLY A 164 -5.30 6.72 -18.70
CA GLY A 164 -6.76 6.90 -18.71
C GLY A 164 -7.38 6.54 -20.06
N GLY A 165 -8.66 6.30 -20.05
CA GLY A 165 -9.45 5.81 -21.19
C GLY A 165 -10.79 5.25 -20.74
N ASN A 166 -11.34 4.32 -21.52
CA ASN A 166 -12.68 3.78 -21.29
C ASN A 166 -12.69 2.24 -21.08
N ASN A 167 -11.54 1.63 -20.81
CA ASN A 167 -11.41 0.19 -20.73
C ASN A 167 -11.14 -0.28 -19.26
N PRO A 168 -12.16 -0.47 -18.42
CA PRO A 168 -11.95 -0.96 -17.05
C PRO A 168 -11.39 -2.39 -16.98
N GLU A 169 -11.49 -3.15 -18.08
CA GLU A 169 -10.96 -4.50 -18.23
C GLU A 169 -9.51 -4.54 -18.76
N SER A 170 -8.81 -3.38 -18.81
CA SER A 170 -7.44 -3.35 -19.30
C SER A 170 -6.53 -4.27 -18.50
N ASN A 171 -5.52 -4.83 -19.18
CA ASN A 171 -4.56 -5.76 -18.62
C ASN A 171 -3.15 -5.26 -18.87
N SER A 172 -2.51 -4.76 -17.82
CA SER A 172 -1.12 -4.30 -17.86
C SER A 172 -0.13 -5.39 -17.40
N GLY A 173 -0.62 -6.59 -17.12
CA GLY A 173 0.19 -7.75 -16.76
C GLY A 173 0.10 -8.17 -15.30
N ILE A 174 1.18 -8.78 -14.80
CA ILE A 174 1.26 -9.42 -13.49
C ILE A 174 2.54 -8.96 -12.79
N LEU A 175 2.40 -8.50 -11.55
CA LEU A 175 3.49 -8.41 -10.57
C LEU A 175 3.16 -9.35 -9.41
N LYS A 176 3.94 -10.43 -9.25
CA LYS A 176 3.76 -11.40 -8.18
C LYS A 176 5.11 -11.85 -7.62
N PHE A 177 5.24 -11.87 -6.30
CA PHE A 177 6.51 -12.10 -5.60
C PHE A 177 7.62 -11.19 -6.13
N VAL A 178 7.37 -9.89 -6.06
CA VAL A 178 8.28 -8.83 -6.54
C VAL A 178 8.71 -7.93 -5.39
N ARG A 179 9.99 -7.62 -5.30
CA ARG A 179 10.52 -6.60 -4.38
C ARG A 179 11.02 -5.40 -5.17
N ILE A 180 10.66 -4.20 -4.71
CA ILE A 180 11.08 -2.90 -5.23
C ILE A 180 11.76 -2.16 -4.09
N GLU A 181 13.07 -1.99 -4.17
CA GLU A 181 13.90 -1.51 -3.08
C GLU A 181 14.58 -0.18 -3.45
N TYR A 182 14.57 0.81 -2.54
CA TYR A 182 15.29 2.09 -2.66
C TYR A 182 14.86 3.00 -3.83
N ALA A 183 13.63 2.83 -4.32
CA ALA A 183 13.04 3.67 -5.35
C ALA A 183 12.67 5.07 -4.84
N GLY A 184 12.11 5.90 -5.71
CA GLY A 184 11.56 7.21 -5.35
C GLY A 184 12.54 8.37 -5.58
N ALA A 185 13.37 8.32 -6.60
CA ALA A 185 14.35 9.38 -6.90
C ALA A 185 13.69 10.76 -7.01
N LYS A 186 14.33 11.77 -6.46
CA LYS A 186 13.84 13.16 -6.53
C LYS A 186 14.09 13.74 -7.92
N ILE A 187 13.05 14.34 -8.48
CA ILE A 187 13.09 15.05 -9.75
C ILE A 187 13.25 16.55 -9.46
N LYS A 188 14.15 17.22 -10.17
CA LYS A 188 14.39 18.64 -9.98
C LYS A 188 13.13 19.44 -10.38
N GLY A 189 12.56 20.18 -9.44
CA GLY A 189 11.38 21.02 -9.65
C GLY A 189 10.03 20.25 -9.68
N LEU A 190 10.06 18.94 -9.43
CA LEU A 190 8.88 18.09 -9.36
C LEU A 190 8.91 17.27 -8.05
N ASP A 191 7.88 16.41 -7.88
CA ASP A 191 7.84 15.46 -6.78
C ASP A 191 8.80 14.28 -7.00
N ASN A 192 8.95 13.45 -5.97
CA ASN A 192 9.72 12.22 -6.09
C ASN A 192 8.99 11.23 -7.00
N PHE A 193 9.74 10.39 -7.71
CA PHE A 193 9.18 9.14 -8.24
C PHE A 193 8.60 8.28 -7.11
N ASN A 194 7.76 7.33 -7.46
CA ASN A 194 7.17 6.35 -6.52
C ASN A 194 7.83 4.97 -6.68
N GLY A 195 7.62 4.11 -5.70
CA GLY A 195 8.05 2.72 -5.81
C GLY A 195 7.33 1.99 -6.94
N LEU A 196 5.99 2.01 -6.88
CA LEU A 196 5.10 1.49 -7.93
C LEU A 196 3.96 2.48 -8.16
N LEU A 197 3.92 3.05 -9.36
CA LEU A 197 2.82 3.89 -9.83
C LEU A 197 1.92 3.10 -10.79
N LEU A 198 0.63 3.05 -10.49
CA LEU A 198 -0.41 2.42 -11.31
C LEU A 198 -1.38 3.50 -11.78
N ALA A 199 -1.31 3.90 -13.05
CA ALA A 199 -2.12 4.99 -13.59
C ALA A 199 -3.08 4.50 -14.68
N GLY A 200 -4.39 4.60 -14.43
CA GLY A 200 -5.45 4.11 -15.30
C GLY A 200 -5.37 2.60 -15.55
N VAL A 201 -4.97 1.83 -14.56
CA VAL A 201 -4.81 0.37 -14.68
C VAL A 201 -6.15 -0.33 -14.45
N GLY A 202 -6.46 -1.34 -15.27
CA GLY A 202 -7.71 -2.07 -15.22
C GLY A 202 -7.64 -3.38 -14.41
N LYS A 203 -8.80 -3.92 -14.11
CA LYS A 203 -9.01 -5.04 -13.17
C LYS A 203 -8.46 -6.40 -13.61
N LYS A 204 -8.06 -6.56 -14.89
CA LYS A 204 -7.40 -7.80 -15.33
C LYS A 204 -5.92 -7.85 -14.99
N SER A 205 -5.34 -6.74 -14.53
CA SER A 205 -3.97 -6.70 -14.03
C SER A 205 -3.89 -7.30 -12.64
N VAL A 206 -2.80 -8.02 -12.33
CA VAL A 206 -2.62 -8.75 -11.08
C VAL A 206 -1.45 -8.16 -10.29
N PHE A 207 -1.72 -7.77 -9.05
CA PHE A 207 -0.71 -7.27 -8.09
C PHE A 207 -0.85 -8.03 -6.78
N GLU A 208 -0.05 -9.06 -6.61
CA GLU A 208 -0.06 -9.93 -5.44
C GLU A 208 1.37 -10.17 -4.94
N ASN A 209 1.58 -10.15 -3.61
CA ASN A 209 2.90 -10.35 -3.01
C ASN A 209 3.96 -9.39 -3.60
N VAL A 210 3.66 -8.09 -3.57
CA VAL A 210 4.60 -7.03 -3.97
C VAL A 210 5.06 -6.27 -2.74
N MET A 211 6.37 -6.15 -2.55
CA MET A 211 6.98 -5.39 -1.45
C MET A 211 7.72 -4.19 -2.00
N VAL A 212 7.37 -2.99 -1.52
CA VAL A 212 8.15 -1.77 -1.72
C VAL A 212 8.83 -1.42 -0.41
N SER A 213 10.15 -1.23 -0.43
CA SER A 213 10.94 -0.92 0.76
C SER A 213 11.88 0.25 0.56
N TYR A 214 11.98 1.12 1.57
CA TYR A 214 12.84 2.31 1.58
C TYR A 214 12.62 3.20 0.35
N CYS A 215 11.35 3.49 0.02
CA CYS A 215 11.00 4.42 -1.04
C CYS A 215 11.05 5.87 -0.53
N ALA A 216 11.63 6.80 -1.30
CA ALA A 216 11.63 8.22 -0.93
C ALA A 216 10.34 8.96 -1.35
N GLY A 217 9.63 8.45 -2.36
CA GLY A 217 8.27 8.84 -2.73
C GLY A 217 7.22 7.93 -2.08
N ASP A 218 6.04 7.85 -2.69
CA ASP A 218 4.99 6.93 -2.25
C ASP A 218 5.40 5.49 -2.59
N SER A 219 5.08 4.53 -1.70
CA SER A 219 5.35 3.13 -2.02
C SER A 219 4.45 2.65 -3.16
N PHE A 220 3.14 2.86 -3.02
CA PHE A 220 2.14 2.53 -4.02
C PHE A 220 1.27 3.76 -4.27
N GLU A 221 1.25 4.27 -5.50
CA GLU A 221 0.32 5.31 -5.90
C GLU A 221 -0.59 4.78 -7.02
N ILE A 222 -1.91 4.95 -6.85
CA ILE A 222 -2.92 4.49 -7.79
C ILE A 222 -3.72 5.70 -8.27
N LEU A 223 -3.65 6.00 -9.57
CA LEU A 223 -4.27 7.12 -10.22
C LEU A 223 -5.41 6.66 -11.14
N GLY A 224 -6.63 6.62 -10.62
CA GLY A 224 -7.78 6.11 -11.35
C GLY A 224 -7.72 4.60 -11.62
N GLY A 225 -8.57 4.13 -12.51
CA GLY A 225 -8.65 2.72 -12.86
C GLY A 225 -9.41 1.85 -11.84
N GLU A 226 -9.32 0.54 -12.05
CA GLU A 226 -9.92 -0.47 -11.17
C GLU A 226 -8.89 -1.55 -10.86
N VAL A 227 -8.39 -1.58 -9.61
CA VAL A 227 -7.21 -2.36 -9.23
C VAL A 227 -7.47 -3.20 -7.98
N ASN A 228 -7.02 -4.44 -7.99
CA ASN A 228 -6.97 -5.30 -6.81
C ASN A 228 -5.52 -5.45 -6.33
N LEU A 229 -5.28 -5.14 -5.05
CA LEU A 229 -3.99 -5.30 -4.38
C LEU A 229 -4.14 -6.36 -3.29
N SER A 230 -3.36 -7.42 -3.33
CA SER A 230 -3.40 -8.48 -2.33
C SER A 230 -2.01 -8.78 -1.79
N LYS A 231 -1.87 -8.87 -0.47
CA LYS A 231 -0.60 -9.18 0.21
C LYS A 231 0.54 -8.24 -0.22
N VAL A 232 0.23 -6.95 -0.38
CA VAL A 232 1.25 -5.93 -0.70
C VAL A 232 1.83 -5.33 0.58
N ILE A 233 3.11 -4.97 0.52
CA ILE A 233 3.86 -4.50 1.68
C ILE A 233 4.53 -3.16 1.34
N SER A 234 4.29 -2.16 2.17
CA SER A 234 5.13 -0.95 2.25
C SER A 234 5.99 -1.01 3.50
N PHE A 235 7.29 -0.86 3.33
CA PHE A 235 8.24 -0.90 4.42
C PHE A 235 9.14 0.32 4.44
N LYS A 236 8.96 1.17 5.45
CA LYS A 236 9.79 2.37 5.70
C LYS A 236 9.84 3.30 4.50
N SER A 237 8.69 3.60 3.91
CA SER A 237 8.54 4.69 2.93
C SER A 237 8.68 6.05 3.60
N SER A 238 9.21 7.04 2.88
CA SER A 238 9.33 8.42 3.37
C SER A 238 8.10 9.28 3.04
N SER A 239 7.28 8.87 2.07
CA SER A 239 5.98 9.48 1.71
C SER A 239 4.83 8.52 2.05
N ASP A 240 3.73 8.54 1.31
CA ASP A 240 2.58 7.67 1.60
C ASP A 240 2.91 6.19 1.32
N ASP A 241 2.31 5.30 2.11
CA ASP A 241 2.47 3.85 1.86
C ASP A 241 1.54 3.42 0.73
N TYR A 242 0.25 3.80 0.80
CA TYR A 242 -0.78 3.54 -0.20
C TYR A 242 -1.55 4.83 -0.46
N LYS A 243 -1.42 5.39 -1.66
CA LYS A 243 -2.12 6.60 -2.09
C LYS A 243 -3.06 6.29 -3.24
N PHE A 244 -4.31 6.72 -3.10
CA PHE A 244 -5.39 6.51 -4.08
C PHE A 244 -5.95 7.85 -4.51
N ASN A 245 -6.05 8.08 -5.82
CA ASN A 245 -6.51 9.36 -6.35
C ASN A 245 -7.22 9.20 -7.70
N PHE A 246 -7.81 10.27 -8.22
CA PHE A 246 -8.39 10.41 -9.55
C PHE A 246 -9.45 9.37 -9.93
N GLY A 247 -10.33 9.04 -8.98
CA GLY A 247 -11.46 8.14 -9.23
C GLY A 247 -11.10 6.67 -9.15
N THR A 248 -9.99 6.32 -8.52
CA THR A 248 -9.56 4.94 -8.27
C THR A 248 -10.67 4.10 -7.65
N GLN A 249 -10.92 2.93 -8.22
CA GLN A 249 -11.73 1.86 -7.63
C GLN A 249 -10.77 0.78 -7.18
N CYS A 250 -10.50 0.66 -5.88
CA CYS A 250 -9.52 -0.29 -5.38
C CYS A 250 -10.09 -1.23 -4.32
N HIS A 251 -9.74 -2.50 -4.46
CA HIS A 251 -9.84 -3.47 -3.38
C HIS A 251 -8.43 -3.82 -2.90
N ILE A 252 -8.11 -3.50 -1.65
CA ILE A 252 -6.84 -3.86 -1.02
C ILE A 252 -7.09 -4.79 0.16
N GLU A 253 -6.41 -5.94 0.17
CA GLU A 253 -6.61 -6.94 1.21
C GLU A 253 -5.31 -7.55 1.73
N ASN A 254 -5.36 -8.01 2.97
CA ASN A 254 -4.29 -8.77 3.65
C ASN A 254 -2.91 -8.15 3.46
N SER A 255 -2.81 -6.83 3.63
CA SER A 255 -1.65 -6.01 3.27
C SER A 255 -1.07 -5.27 4.48
N LEU A 256 0.19 -4.87 4.39
CA LEU A 256 0.97 -4.40 5.51
C LEU A 256 1.68 -3.08 5.19
N ALA A 257 1.55 -2.09 6.08
CA ALA A 257 2.38 -0.89 6.07
C ALA A 257 3.14 -0.77 7.39
N ILE A 258 4.46 -0.64 7.31
CA ILE A 258 5.36 -0.45 8.46
C ILE A 258 6.11 0.85 8.27
N ARG A 259 5.73 1.86 9.03
CA ARG A 259 6.36 3.18 9.02
C ARG A 259 7.46 3.31 10.07
N SER A 260 8.32 4.30 9.88
CA SER A 260 9.31 4.73 10.86
C SER A 260 9.14 6.23 11.11
N SER A 261 9.10 6.64 12.37
CA SER A 261 8.99 8.05 12.77
C SER A 261 10.12 8.93 12.20
N TYR A 262 11.27 8.34 11.92
CA TYR A 262 12.47 9.07 11.46
C TYR A 262 12.63 9.14 9.93
N LEU A 263 11.72 8.52 9.17
CA LEU A 263 11.78 8.46 7.71
C LEU A 263 10.54 9.12 7.08
N THR A 264 10.02 10.18 7.69
CA THR A 264 8.86 10.90 7.18
C THR A 264 9.25 12.08 6.34
N ASN A 265 8.54 12.32 5.24
CA ASN A 265 8.62 13.56 4.49
C ASN A 265 7.92 14.68 5.30
N THR A 266 8.38 15.91 5.20
CA THR A 266 7.81 17.09 5.89
C THR A 266 6.35 17.39 5.53
N ALA A 267 5.82 16.80 4.45
CA ALA A 267 4.46 17.03 3.95
C ALA A 267 3.36 16.19 4.61
N GLY A 268 3.67 15.35 5.62
CA GLY A 268 2.67 14.51 6.30
C GLY A 268 2.38 13.23 5.52
N SER A 269 3.20 12.24 5.70
CA SER A 269 3.09 10.92 5.06
C SER A 269 2.22 9.97 5.86
N ARG A 270 1.39 9.18 5.17
CA ARG A 270 0.33 8.34 5.74
C ARG A 270 0.47 6.89 5.29
N CYS A 271 -0.08 5.96 6.08
CA CYS A 271 -0.23 4.57 5.59
C CYS A 271 -1.27 4.48 4.48
N LEU A 272 -2.42 5.12 4.65
CA LEU A 272 -3.43 5.26 3.60
C LEU A 272 -3.74 6.74 3.37
N ASN A 273 -3.72 7.16 2.11
CA ASN A 273 -4.15 8.48 1.66
C ASN A 273 -5.20 8.31 0.56
N VAL A 274 -6.47 8.58 0.89
CA VAL A 274 -7.61 8.35 -0.01
C VAL A 274 -8.16 9.69 -0.44
N ARG A 275 -7.98 10.03 -1.73
CA ARG A 275 -8.42 11.29 -2.35
C ARG A 275 -9.13 11.01 -3.67
N SER A 276 -9.94 11.94 -4.12
CA SER A 276 -10.53 11.88 -5.46
C SER A 276 -9.88 12.85 -6.44
N TYR A 277 -9.14 13.84 -5.92
CA TYR A 277 -8.45 14.86 -6.71
C TYR A 277 -7.36 15.57 -5.89
N ASP A 278 -6.46 16.25 -6.59
CA ASP A 278 -5.54 17.23 -6.01
C ASP A 278 -6.13 18.65 -6.16
N ARG A 279 -6.83 18.92 -7.28
CA ARG A 279 -7.53 20.18 -7.57
C ARG A 279 -8.95 19.89 -8.07
N LYS A 280 -9.94 20.47 -7.40
CA LYS A 280 -11.37 20.22 -7.62
C LYS A 280 -11.84 20.62 -9.03
N GLU A 281 -11.27 21.66 -9.59
CA GLU A 281 -11.57 22.17 -10.92
C GLU A 281 -11.14 21.26 -12.09
N GLU A 282 -10.31 20.24 -11.83
CA GLU A 282 -9.87 19.28 -12.86
C GLU A 282 -10.78 18.07 -12.99
N ILE A 283 -11.79 17.93 -12.11
CA ILE A 283 -12.55 16.71 -11.91
C ILE A 283 -13.97 16.81 -12.49
N ASP A 284 -14.36 15.75 -13.17
CA ASP A 284 -15.75 15.52 -13.60
C ASP A 284 -16.50 14.71 -12.51
N PHE A 285 -17.31 15.40 -11.72
CA PHE A 285 -18.09 14.82 -10.64
C PHE A 285 -19.22 13.87 -11.13
N ASN A 286 -19.51 13.82 -12.43
CA ASN A 286 -20.42 12.82 -13.00
C ASN A 286 -19.77 11.45 -13.14
N LYS A 287 -18.44 11.37 -12.99
CA LYS A 287 -17.69 10.12 -12.99
C LYS A 287 -17.57 9.55 -11.58
N LYS A 288 -17.16 8.28 -11.50
CA LYS A 288 -16.87 7.62 -10.22
C LYS A 288 -15.76 8.37 -9.49
N GLN A 289 -16.04 8.78 -8.26
CA GLN A 289 -15.04 9.29 -7.34
C GLN A 289 -14.27 8.11 -6.71
N THR A 290 -13.16 8.38 -6.05
CA THR A 290 -12.33 7.33 -5.46
C THR A 290 -13.10 6.54 -4.42
N PHE A 291 -13.07 5.23 -4.57
CA PHE A 291 -13.63 4.27 -3.63
C PHE A 291 -12.61 3.18 -3.31
N VAL A 292 -12.25 3.07 -2.04
CA VAL A 292 -11.33 2.06 -1.55
C VAL A 292 -12.07 1.08 -0.63
N THR A 293 -12.01 -0.20 -0.98
CA THR A 293 -12.41 -1.29 -0.09
C THR A 293 -11.15 -1.88 0.53
N ALA A 294 -10.99 -1.73 1.84
CA ALA A 294 -9.80 -2.20 2.56
C ALA A 294 -10.18 -3.29 3.57
N ARG A 295 -9.51 -4.43 3.49
CA ARG A 295 -9.78 -5.61 4.35
C ARG A 295 -8.49 -6.19 4.91
N ASN A 296 -8.50 -6.52 6.20
CA ASN A 296 -7.38 -7.23 6.84
C ASN A 296 -6.02 -6.54 6.64
N LEU A 297 -5.98 -5.21 6.76
CA LEU A 297 -4.72 -4.46 6.73
C LEU A 297 -4.13 -4.37 8.13
N THR A 298 -2.79 -4.37 8.21
CA THR A 298 -2.06 -3.96 9.40
C THR A 298 -1.22 -2.73 9.07
N LEU A 299 -1.56 -1.60 9.70
CA LEU A 299 -0.90 -0.32 9.55
C LEU A 299 -0.22 0.01 10.87
N VAL A 300 1.11 0.04 10.89
CA VAL A 300 1.86 0.18 12.14
C VAL A 300 2.99 1.20 12.02
N ASN A 301 3.12 2.04 13.03
CA ASN A 301 4.33 2.82 13.25
C ASN A 301 5.28 2.01 14.13
N ASN A 302 6.46 1.70 13.60
CA ASN A 302 7.50 0.93 14.29
C ASN A 302 8.45 1.88 15.03
N SER A 303 7.90 2.68 15.96
CA SER A 303 8.68 3.50 16.90
C SER A 303 9.00 2.71 18.16
N GLU A 304 10.19 2.93 18.72
CA GLU A 304 10.57 2.39 20.02
C GLU A 304 9.89 3.15 21.17
N ASN A 305 9.48 4.39 20.96
CA ASN A 305 8.79 5.23 21.92
C ASN A 305 7.69 6.06 21.26
N VAL A 306 6.59 5.39 20.90
CA VAL A 306 5.44 5.98 20.20
C VAL A 306 4.93 7.24 20.91
N LYS A 307 4.85 7.24 22.25
CA LYS A 307 4.34 8.38 23.02
C LYS A 307 5.23 9.61 22.86
N ALA A 308 6.55 9.48 23.05
CA ALA A 308 7.48 10.57 22.89
C ALA A 308 7.54 11.10 21.44
N ASP A 309 7.45 10.22 20.46
CA ASP A 309 7.43 10.59 19.04
C ASP A 309 6.14 11.32 18.64
N ILE A 310 5.01 10.97 19.26
CA ILE A 310 3.75 11.73 19.11
C ILE A 310 3.89 13.12 19.74
N GLU A 311 4.37 13.20 20.98
CA GLU A 311 4.55 14.46 21.70
C GLU A 311 5.52 15.42 20.99
N SER A 312 6.54 14.89 20.32
CA SER A 312 7.50 15.66 19.51
C SER A 312 6.99 15.97 18.08
N GLY A 313 5.80 15.52 17.71
CA GLY A 313 5.20 15.75 16.39
C GLY A 313 5.82 14.95 15.24
N LEU A 314 6.62 13.92 15.54
CA LEU A 314 7.21 13.03 14.54
C LEU A 314 6.18 12.03 13.99
N ILE A 315 5.19 11.68 14.78
CA ILE A 315 4.09 10.79 14.38
C ILE A 315 2.83 11.62 14.16
N LYS A 316 2.23 11.48 12.99
CA LYS A 316 0.97 12.07 12.59
C LYS A 316 -0.09 11.00 12.32
N GLU A 317 -1.13 11.35 11.58
CA GLU A 317 -2.21 10.45 11.23
C GLU A 317 -1.74 9.23 10.43
N GLY A 318 -2.36 8.08 10.70
CA GLY A 318 -2.11 6.83 9.97
C GLY A 318 -2.88 6.77 8.66
N VAL A 319 -4.13 7.23 8.65
CA VAL A 319 -5.03 7.23 7.50
C VAL A 319 -5.61 8.61 7.30
N PHE A 320 -5.66 9.08 6.06
CA PHE A 320 -6.36 10.31 5.67
C PHE A 320 -7.43 9.99 4.62
N VAL A 321 -8.62 10.54 4.81
CA VAL A 321 -9.74 10.44 3.87
C VAL A 321 -10.18 11.85 3.50
N ALA A 322 -10.01 12.20 2.22
CA ALA A 322 -10.37 13.51 1.69
C ALA A 322 -11.87 13.61 1.36
N GLU A 323 -12.34 14.88 1.20
CA GLU A 323 -13.67 15.18 0.65
C GLU A 323 -13.89 14.40 -0.67
N ASP A 324 -15.12 14.00 -0.94
CA ASP A 324 -15.53 13.27 -2.15
C ASP A 324 -14.85 11.90 -2.36
N ALA A 325 -14.15 11.38 -1.36
CA ALA A 325 -13.64 10.02 -1.36
C ALA A 325 -14.50 9.10 -0.48
N THR A 326 -14.53 7.82 -0.80
CA THR A 326 -15.27 6.79 -0.06
C THR A 326 -14.33 5.68 0.37
N ILE A 327 -14.48 5.22 1.60
CA ILE A 327 -13.73 4.08 2.14
C ILE A 327 -14.66 3.09 2.85
N ASP A 328 -14.49 1.81 2.55
CA ASP A 328 -15.06 0.70 3.30
C ASP A 328 -13.91 -0.11 3.93
N PHE A 329 -13.58 0.21 5.19
CA PHE A 329 -12.40 -0.28 5.89
C PHE A 329 -12.82 -1.21 7.02
N LYS A 330 -12.47 -2.50 6.90
CA LYS A 330 -12.91 -3.53 7.84
C LYS A 330 -11.80 -4.48 8.27
N LYS A 331 -11.96 -5.08 9.45
CA LYS A 331 -11.10 -6.15 9.99
C LYS A 331 -9.62 -5.79 9.96
N SER A 332 -9.28 -4.55 10.25
CA SER A 332 -7.91 -4.05 10.10
C SER A 332 -7.37 -3.51 11.41
N VAL A 333 -6.06 -3.40 11.49
CA VAL A 333 -5.31 -2.92 12.65
C VAL A 333 -4.61 -1.63 12.30
N ILE A 334 -4.73 -0.63 13.17
CA ILE A 334 -3.98 0.63 13.11
C ILE A 334 -3.29 0.82 14.45
N SER A 335 -1.97 0.90 14.48
CA SER A 335 -1.21 1.02 15.73
C SER A 335 -0.14 2.10 15.67
N GLY A 336 -0.17 3.00 16.66
CA GLY A 336 0.89 3.98 16.90
C GLY A 336 0.81 5.26 16.08
N PHE A 337 -0.38 5.89 15.96
CA PHE A 337 -0.59 7.11 15.17
C PHE A 337 -1.32 8.23 15.95
N ASN A 338 -1.32 9.43 15.40
CA ASN A 338 -1.91 10.63 16.02
C ASN A 338 -2.62 11.51 14.96
N PRO A 339 -3.95 11.36 14.74
CA PRO A 339 -4.80 10.25 15.18
C PRO A 339 -4.60 8.99 14.32
N ALA A 340 -5.35 7.91 14.61
CA ALA A 340 -5.37 6.74 13.73
C ALA A 340 -5.92 7.08 12.35
N ILE A 341 -7.06 7.78 12.29
CA ILE A 341 -7.72 8.22 11.07
C ILE A 341 -8.05 9.71 11.18
N LEU A 342 -7.68 10.47 10.16
CA LEU A 342 -8.01 11.88 10.00
C LEU A 342 -8.91 12.06 8.77
N LEU A 343 -10.07 12.65 8.96
CA LEU A 343 -10.98 13.06 7.90
C LEU A 343 -10.69 14.51 7.50
N ASP A 344 -10.84 14.82 6.22
CA ASP A 344 -10.68 16.17 5.71
C ASP A 344 -11.66 17.15 6.39
N LYS A 345 -11.23 18.36 6.65
CA LYS A 345 -12.02 19.43 7.27
C LYS A 345 -13.32 19.77 6.53
N GLU A 346 -13.37 19.53 5.23
CA GLU A 346 -14.55 19.77 4.37
C GLU A 346 -15.62 18.67 4.54
N ILE A 347 -15.29 17.56 5.22
CA ILE A 347 -16.26 16.50 5.52
C ILE A 347 -17.15 16.93 6.68
N VAL A 348 -18.39 17.28 6.36
CA VAL A 348 -19.41 17.57 7.39
C VAL A 348 -19.80 16.30 8.11
N VAL A 349 -19.73 16.31 9.45
CA VAL A 349 -20.10 15.18 10.30
C VAL A 349 -21.63 15.04 10.33
N ASN A 350 -22.15 14.15 9.52
CA ASN A 350 -23.56 13.79 9.45
C ASN A 350 -23.73 12.35 8.93
N ASP A 351 -24.93 11.80 9.10
CA ASP A 351 -25.24 10.41 8.71
C ASP A 351 -24.96 10.09 7.23
N GLU A 352 -25.14 11.07 6.33
CA GLU A 352 -24.93 10.89 4.90
C GLU A 352 -23.44 10.67 4.58
N ASN A 353 -22.59 11.54 5.10
CA ASN A 353 -21.15 11.47 4.87
C ASN A 353 -20.50 10.29 5.62
N LEU A 354 -20.95 10.03 6.85
CA LEU A 354 -20.42 8.89 7.63
C LEU A 354 -20.80 7.52 7.02
N LYS A 355 -21.90 7.43 6.27
CA LYS A 355 -22.23 6.21 5.50
C LYS A 355 -21.24 5.93 4.36
N LYS A 356 -20.53 6.94 3.85
CA LYS A 356 -19.48 6.80 2.84
C LYS A 356 -18.14 6.36 3.46
N ILE A 357 -17.98 6.55 4.77
CA ILE A 357 -16.76 6.25 5.54
C ILE A 357 -17.10 5.13 6.51
N LYS A 358 -17.00 3.88 6.05
CA LYS A 358 -17.31 2.71 6.87
C LYS A 358 -16.08 2.20 7.58
N LEU A 359 -16.12 2.18 8.91
CA LEU A 359 -15.03 1.69 9.77
C LEU A 359 -15.61 0.62 10.70
N GLU A 360 -15.45 -0.63 10.34
CA GLU A 360 -16.08 -1.75 11.04
C GLU A 360 -15.06 -2.83 11.42
N GLN A 361 -15.20 -3.40 12.60
CA GLN A 361 -14.34 -4.48 13.08
C GLN A 361 -12.85 -4.10 13.10
N MET A 362 -12.57 -2.81 13.33
CA MET A 362 -11.22 -2.28 13.41
C MET A 362 -10.58 -2.61 14.78
N TYR A 363 -9.27 -2.61 14.85
CA TYR A 363 -8.48 -2.64 16.06
C TYR A 363 -7.53 -1.44 16.08
N PHE A 364 -7.85 -0.47 16.93
CA PHE A 364 -7.03 0.72 17.14
C PHE A 364 -6.15 0.50 18.37
N ASN A 365 -4.83 0.67 18.22
CA ASN A 365 -3.90 0.45 19.31
C ASN A 365 -2.86 1.58 19.40
N LEU A 366 -2.49 1.98 20.61
CA LEU A 366 -1.47 3.01 20.88
C LEU A 366 -1.67 4.32 20.10
N CYS A 367 -2.89 4.63 19.66
CA CYS A 367 -3.17 5.85 18.94
C CYS A 367 -3.54 6.99 19.90
N ASN A 368 -3.09 8.20 19.63
CA ASN A 368 -3.52 9.40 20.33
C ASN A 368 -4.70 10.03 19.56
N GLY A 369 -5.92 9.59 19.90
CA GLY A 369 -7.14 9.82 19.13
C GLY A 369 -7.35 8.73 18.07
N ASN A 370 -8.60 8.36 17.87
CA ASN A 370 -8.92 7.28 16.95
C ASN A 370 -9.40 7.81 15.59
N ILE A 371 -10.47 8.62 15.57
CA ILE A 371 -11.06 9.13 14.33
C ILE A 371 -11.41 10.61 14.55
N PHE A 372 -10.67 11.49 13.87
CA PHE A 372 -10.82 12.93 13.98
C PHE A 372 -11.17 13.57 12.63
N VAL A 373 -11.77 14.74 12.66
CA VAL A 373 -11.86 15.64 11.51
C VAL A 373 -10.81 16.74 11.68
N GLU A 374 -10.13 17.08 10.63
CA GLU A 374 -9.12 18.14 10.62
C GLU A 374 -9.73 19.48 11.06
N ASN A 375 -9.09 20.14 12.03
CA ASN A 375 -9.51 21.44 12.59
C ASN A 375 -10.93 21.48 13.19
N ASN A 376 -11.51 20.34 13.61
CA ASN A 376 -12.88 20.27 14.11
C ASN A 376 -12.91 20.03 15.63
N SER A 377 -13.90 20.66 16.27
CA SER A 377 -14.22 20.48 17.70
C SER A 377 -15.09 19.24 17.99
N ASN A 378 -15.66 18.60 16.93
CA ASN A 378 -16.64 17.51 17.08
C ASN A 378 -16.03 16.09 17.04
N ASN A 379 -14.76 15.96 17.38
CA ASN A 379 -14.10 14.66 17.40
C ASN A 379 -14.72 13.67 18.39
N GLY A 380 -15.27 14.16 19.52
CA GLY A 380 -16.00 13.34 20.48
C GLY A 380 -17.25 12.68 19.91
N ASP A 381 -17.98 13.37 19.03
CA ASP A 381 -19.17 12.82 18.37
C ASP A 381 -18.78 11.71 17.39
N LEU A 382 -17.67 11.86 16.65
CA LEU A 382 -17.14 10.84 15.76
C LEU A 382 -16.67 9.60 16.53
N GLU A 383 -15.95 9.78 17.62
CA GLU A 383 -15.50 8.66 18.46
C GLU A 383 -16.69 7.93 19.08
N SER A 384 -17.72 8.67 19.50
CA SER A 384 -18.98 8.08 20.00
C SER A 384 -19.74 7.32 18.91
N TRP A 385 -19.80 7.86 17.69
CA TRP A 385 -20.42 7.18 16.56
C TRP A 385 -19.75 5.84 16.27
N TYR A 386 -18.44 5.85 15.99
CA TYR A 386 -17.70 4.63 15.66
C TYR A 386 -17.39 3.72 16.85
N GLY A 387 -17.58 4.21 18.08
CA GLY A 387 -17.54 3.46 19.32
C GLY A 387 -18.80 2.62 19.56
N ASN A 388 -19.86 2.80 18.74
CA ASN A 388 -21.06 2.00 18.86
C ASN A 388 -20.76 0.51 18.65
N ALA A 389 -21.32 -0.35 19.53
CA ALA A 389 -21.11 -1.79 19.50
C ALA A 389 -21.45 -2.46 18.15
N ALA A 390 -22.34 -1.85 17.34
CA ALA A 390 -22.69 -2.33 16.01
C ALA A 390 -21.49 -2.37 15.05
N PHE A 391 -20.52 -1.48 15.21
CA PHE A 391 -19.30 -1.48 14.39
C PHE A 391 -18.26 -2.52 14.83
N ALA A 392 -18.37 -3.06 16.04
CA ALA A 392 -17.43 -4.03 16.62
C ALA A 392 -15.96 -3.56 16.57
N ASN A 393 -15.72 -2.25 16.70
CA ASN A 393 -14.40 -1.66 16.82
C ASN A 393 -13.81 -1.90 18.20
N VAL A 394 -12.50 -2.12 18.28
CA VAL A 394 -11.75 -2.35 19.52
C VAL A 394 -10.70 -1.27 19.68
N TYR A 395 -10.60 -0.71 20.86
CA TYR A 395 -9.65 0.33 21.22
C TYR A 395 -8.70 -0.19 22.31
N SER A 396 -7.40 -0.08 22.09
CA SER A 396 -6.35 -0.63 22.96
C SER A 396 -5.21 0.37 23.15
N LYS A 397 -4.52 0.22 24.28
CA LYS A 397 -3.27 0.94 24.59
C LYS A 397 -2.13 -0.03 24.91
N ALA A 398 -2.26 -1.29 24.49
CA ALA A 398 -1.26 -2.32 24.75
C ALA A 398 0.01 -2.07 23.91
N GLU A 399 1.16 -2.45 24.44
CA GLU A 399 2.43 -2.40 23.72
C GLU A 399 2.40 -3.27 22.47
N ASN A 400 3.14 -2.88 21.41
CA ASN A 400 3.20 -3.66 20.18
C ASN A 400 3.75 -5.07 20.41
N SER A 401 4.64 -5.26 21.41
CA SER A 401 5.16 -6.56 21.83
C SER A 401 4.11 -7.50 22.41
N GLU A 402 3.04 -6.95 22.98
CA GLU A 402 1.89 -7.68 23.50
C GLU A 402 0.82 -7.89 22.43
N THR A 403 0.73 -6.95 21.49
CA THR A 403 -0.29 -6.91 20.43
C THR A 403 0.01 -7.84 19.27
N PHE A 404 1.27 -7.89 18.82
CA PHE A 404 1.69 -8.68 17.64
C PHE A 404 2.47 -9.94 18.04
N ILE A 405 2.47 -10.95 17.17
CA ILE A 405 3.12 -12.24 17.44
C ILE A 405 4.63 -12.08 17.62
N ASP A 406 5.32 -11.46 16.65
CA ASP A 406 6.78 -11.27 16.69
C ASP A 406 7.21 -10.05 15.85
N PHE A 407 6.77 -8.84 16.27
CA PHE A 407 7.07 -7.62 15.51
C PHE A 407 8.54 -7.16 15.63
N MET A 408 9.25 -7.62 16.67
CA MET A 408 10.66 -7.25 16.93
C MET A 408 11.65 -8.05 16.09
N ASN A 409 11.22 -9.08 15.38
CA ASN A 409 12.09 -9.91 14.57
C ASN A 409 12.54 -9.15 13.30
N ASP A 410 13.74 -8.66 13.33
CA ASP A 410 14.31 -7.85 12.24
C ASP A 410 14.38 -8.53 10.86
N LYS A 411 14.39 -9.87 10.83
CA LYS A 411 14.51 -10.64 9.58
C LYS A 411 13.16 -11.14 9.08
N ARG A 412 12.30 -11.55 10.01
CA ARG A 412 11.00 -12.18 9.72
C ARG A 412 9.95 -11.69 10.72
N PRO A 413 9.61 -10.38 10.69
CA PRO A 413 8.62 -9.86 11.61
C PRO A 413 7.25 -10.49 11.35
N ASP A 414 6.50 -10.72 12.42
CA ASP A 414 5.13 -11.22 12.32
C ASP A 414 4.16 -10.22 12.98
N PHE A 415 3.47 -9.47 12.13
CA PHE A 415 2.51 -8.45 12.52
C PHE A 415 1.06 -8.96 12.60
N ARG A 416 0.85 -10.27 12.65
CA ARG A 416 -0.47 -10.81 12.99
C ARG A 416 -0.77 -10.57 14.46
N LEU A 417 -2.05 -10.30 14.78
CA LEU A 417 -2.45 -10.11 16.17
C LEU A 417 -2.28 -11.40 17.00
N ARG A 418 -1.84 -11.23 18.24
CA ARG A 418 -1.86 -12.33 19.25
C ARG A 418 -3.31 -12.59 19.67
N ILE A 419 -3.80 -13.78 19.42
CA ILE A 419 -5.17 -14.18 19.74
C ILE A 419 -5.45 -14.18 21.24
N ALA A 420 -4.45 -14.46 22.08
CA ALA A 420 -4.57 -14.50 23.53
C ALA A 420 -4.60 -13.12 24.23
N GLY A 421 -4.28 -12.03 23.51
CA GLY A 421 -4.25 -10.67 24.04
C GLY A 421 -5.54 -9.87 23.84
N ILE A 422 -6.54 -10.40 23.15
CA ILE A 422 -7.82 -9.73 22.96
C ILE A 422 -8.74 -10.09 24.14
N THR A 423 -8.43 -9.62 25.33
CA THR A 423 -9.42 -9.47 26.37
C THR A 423 -10.23 -8.21 26.05
N ILE A 424 -11.51 -8.37 25.82
CA ILE A 424 -12.46 -7.26 25.89
C ILE A 424 -12.33 -6.72 27.30
N SER A 425 -11.70 -5.58 27.49
CA SER A 425 -11.82 -4.84 28.75
C SER A 425 -13.25 -4.34 28.80
N ASN A 426 -14.07 -4.98 29.61
CA ASN A 426 -15.27 -4.35 30.10
C ASN A 426 -14.75 -3.29 31.09
N ASP A 427 -14.57 -2.08 30.61
CA ASP A 427 -14.32 -0.94 31.46
C ASP A 427 -15.63 -0.62 32.18
N GLU A 428 -15.57 -0.72 33.52
CA GLU A 428 -16.50 -0.15 34.42
C GLU A 428 -16.54 1.38 34.33
#